data_c827c2744c247316e8ec3564a5930701
#
_entry.id   c827c2744c247316e8ec3564a5930701
#
_cell.length_a   1.000
_cell.length_b   1.000
_cell.length_c   1.000
_cell.angle_alpha   90.00
_cell.angle_beta   90.00
_cell.angle_gamma   90.00
#
_symmetry.space_group_name_H-M   'P 1'
#
loop_
_entity.id
_entity.type
_entity.pdbx_description
1 polymer ?
#
loop_
_entity_poly.entity_id
_entity_poly.type
_entity_poly.pdbx_seq_one_letter_code
_entity_poly.pdbx_strand_id
1 'polypeptide(L)'
;MNTGLLIQIIIIAAVVILVVVAVLIVRNKIRNFSRQMFGTDSLVEGYKNQTHEYNETPLSLHAMTDIYLPQILRDFPEFEYEAYKNKAESLLRSYFTAVSTKKTSALTEECSLTLKNNVQGIIDGLNAKNETKFFDSVVLHDIQIARYVKDGATATIFFEISTGFYNYTEDENGNVVSGSKEEKKQAIYQIGLVYVQDIDKVGNHLEGLGINCPNCGAPIKNLGSKFCEYCGTSISEINIRAWRFNSVSETNYRQRPY
;
A
#
# COMPACT_ATOMS: atom_id res chain seq x y z
N MET A 1 53.85 39.59 40.13
CA MET A 1 52.94 38.74 39.31
C MET A 1 53.81 37.74 38.59
N ASN A 2 53.74 36.45 38.87
CA ASN A 2 54.69 35.43 38.38
C ASN A 2 54.62 35.34 36.83
N THR A 3 55.77 35.62 36.16
CA THR A 3 55.93 35.53 34.71
C THR A 3 55.46 34.18 34.13
N GLY A 4 55.61 33.08 34.87
CA GLY A 4 55.11 31.77 34.50
C GLY A 4 53.61 31.65 34.43
N LEU A 5 52.86 32.34 35.32
CA LEU A 5 51.42 32.32 35.35
C LEU A 5 50.83 33.11 34.15
N LEU A 6 51.49 34.21 33.80
CA LEU A 6 51.13 35.05 32.60
C LEU A 6 51.32 34.24 31.30
N ILE A 7 52.37 33.47 31.17
CA ILE A 7 52.64 32.61 29.99
C ILE A 7 51.60 31.53 29.89
N GLN A 8 51.19 30.89 30.98
CA GLN A 8 50.15 29.86 30.99
C GLN A 8 48.78 30.41 30.56
N ILE A 9 48.39 31.60 31.04
CA ILE A 9 47.14 32.28 30.64
C ILE A 9 47.14 32.62 29.14
N ILE A 10 48.27 33.06 28.59
CA ILE A 10 48.40 33.39 27.16
C ILE A 10 48.27 32.11 26.32
N ILE A 11 48.87 31.00 26.74
CA ILE A 11 48.78 29.72 26.02
C ILE A 11 47.33 29.20 26.04
N ILE A 12 46.66 29.24 27.17
CA ILE A 12 45.26 28.83 27.29
C ILE A 12 44.39 29.70 26.40
N ALA A 13 44.56 31.02 26.41
CA ALA A 13 43.79 31.92 25.55
C ALA A 13 44.03 31.66 24.06
N ALA A 14 45.28 31.40 23.65
CA ALA A 14 45.60 31.01 22.28
C ALA A 14 44.92 29.71 21.83
N VAL A 15 44.94 28.69 22.70
CA VAL A 15 44.25 27.40 22.44
C VAL A 15 42.74 27.60 22.31
N VAL A 16 42.12 28.40 23.20
CA VAL A 16 40.68 28.70 23.12
C VAL A 16 40.32 29.42 21.82
N ILE A 17 41.13 30.43 21.42
CA ILE A 17 40.92 31.10 20.14
C ILE A 17 41.01 30.15 18.96
N LEU A 18 42.02 29.26 18.95
CA LEU A 18 42.19 28.25 17.90
C LEU A 18 40.99 27.31 17.79
N VAL A 19 40.46 26.85 18.92
CA VAL A 19 39.28 26.00 18.98
C VAL A 19 38.04 26.75 18.45
N VAL A 20 37.85 28.01 18.87
CA VAL A 20 36.73 28.84 18.37
C VAL A 20 36.82 29.04 16.86
N VAL A 21 37.98 29.34 16.33
CA VAL A 21 38.19 29.49 14.87
C VAL A 21 37.93 28.19 14.14
N ALA A 22 38.41 27.07 14.65
CA ALA A 22 38.13 25.74 14.07
C ALA A 22 36.63 25.44 14.03
N VAL A 23 35.89 25.69 15.13
CA VAL A 23 34.43 25.51 15.19
C VAL A 23 33.72 26.40 14.18
N LEU A 24 34.13 27.68 14.02
CA LEU A 24 33.53 28.59 13.04
C LEU A 24 33.77 28.11 11.60
N ILE A 25 34.98 27.62 11.29
CA ILE A 25 35.29 27.06 9.97
C ILE A 25 34.43 25.86 9.68
N VAL A 26 34.31 24.90 10.62
CA VAL A 26 33.48 23.71 10.47
C VAL A 26 32.02 24.10 10.29
N ARG A 27 31.52 24.99 11.14
CA ARG A 27 30.15 25.49 11.05
C ARG A 27 29.86 26.16 9.69
N ASN A 28 30.75 26.97 9.17
CA ASN A 28 30.60 27.56 7.84
C ASN A 28 30.64 26.52 6.72
N LYS A 29 31.51 25.51 6.81
CA LYS A 29 31.53 24.42 5.82
C LYS A 29 30.24 23.62 5.84
N ILE A 30 29.73 23.29 7.02
CA ILE A 30 28.45 22.58 7.18
C ILE A 30 27.29 23.40 6.59
N ARG A 31 27.25 24.71 6.88
CA ARG A 31 26.24 25.64 6.37
C ARG A 31 26.29 25.76 4.85
N ASN A 32 27.49 25.91 4.27
CA ASN A 32 27.63 25.96 2.81
C ASN A 32 27.24 24.67 2.13
N PHE A 33 27.60 23.54 2.72
CA PHE A 33 27.16 22.21 2.24
C PHE A 33 25.63 22.05 2.31
N SER A 34 25.03 22.46 3.44
CA SER A 34 23.57 22.42 3.62
C SER A 34 22.85 23.29 2.58
N ARG A 35 23.37 24.50 2.29
CA ARG A 35 22.82 25.39 1.25
C ARG A 35 22.90 24.77 -0.15
N GLN A 36 24.00 24.11 -0.48
CA GLN A 36 24.17 23.47 -1.79
C GLN A 36 23.26 22.25 -1.97
N MET A 37 23.07 21.45 -0.91
CA MET A 37 22.27 20.21 -0.98
C MET A 37 20.77 20.44 -0.77
N PHE A 38 20.40 21.33 0.15
CA PHE A 38 19.02 21.48 0.62
C PHE A 38 18.47 22.92 0.49
N GLY A 39 19.26 23.88 0.04
CA GLY A 39 18.84 25.28 -0.05
C GLY A 39 18.64 25.96 1.32
N THR A 40 18.95 25.30 2.45
CA THR A 40 18.77 25.79 3.81
C THR A 40 20.08 25.90 4.57
N ASP A 41 20.12 26.70 5.63
CA ASP A 41 21.32 26.89 6.46
C ASP A 41 21.59 25.75 7.44
N SER A 42 20.59 24.87 7.66
CA SER A 42 20.62 23.76 8.60
C SER A 42 20.44 22.43 7.88
N LEU A 43 21.36 21.48 8.07
CA LEU A 43 21.25 20.11 7.54
C LEU A 43 20.00 19.41 8.07
N VAL A 44 19.67 19.63 9.35
CA VAL A 44 18.51 18.99 9.98
C VAL A 44 17.21 19.51 9.38
N GLU A 45 17.13 20.83 9.20
CA GLU A 45 15.95 21.48 8.60
C GLU A 45 15.83 21.10 7.11
N GLY A 46 16.94 21.10 6.38
CA GLY A 46 16.96 20.67 4.98
C GLY A 46 16.51 19.23 4.80
N TYR A 47 17.01 18.31 5.62
CA TYR A 47 16.58 16.93 5.61
C TYR A 47 15.09 16.77 5.99
N LYS A 48 14.62 17.51 7.01
CA LYS A 48 13.21 17.48 7.42
C LYS A 48 12.30 18.01 6.31
N ASN A 49 12.66 19.10 5.65
CA ASN A 49 11.89 19.67 4.55
C ASN A 49 11.84 18.71 3.35
N GLN A 50 12.96 18.10 2.99
CA GLN A 50 13.01 17.10 1.91
C GLN A 50 12.16 15.86 2.24
N THR A 51 12.22 15.37 3.49
CA THR A 51 11.38 14.26 3.93
C THR A 51 9.90 14.63 3.89
N HIS A 52 9.56 15.85 4.32
CA HIS A 52 8.19 16.34 4.27
C HIS A 52 7.68 16.45 2.81
N GLU A 53 8.48 17.04 1.92
CA GLU A 53 8.15 17.14 0.49
C GLU A 53 7.95 15.75 -0.14
N TYR A 54 8.84 14.80 0.17
CA TYR A 54 8.72 13.42 -0.28
C TYR A 54 7.43 12.75 0.24
N ASN A 55 7.07 12.97 1.50
CA ASN A 55 5.87 12.40 2.11
C ASN A 55 4.57 13.05 1.59
N GLU A 56 4.63 14.27 1.06
CA GLU A 56 3.47 14.94 0.44
C GLU A 56 3.35 14.71 -1.07
N THR A 57 4.41 14.25 -1.73
CA THR A 57 4.42 14.04 -3.18
C THR A 57 3.84 12.68 -3.54
N PRO A 58 2.74 12.61 -4.32
CA PRO A 58 2.17 11.35 -4.78
C PRO A 58 3.15 10.51 -5.58
N LEU A 59 3.13 9.19 -5.37
CA LEU A 59 3.95 8.27 -6.14
C LEU A 59 3.40 8.08 -7.55
N SER A 60 4.29 8.03 -8.56
CA SER A 60 3.93 7.80 -9.95
C SER A 60 3.58 6.34 -10.21
N LEU A 61 2.51 6.10 -10.97
CA LEU A 61 2.04 4.78 -11.37
C LEU A 61 2.71 4.29 -12.66
N HIS A 62 2.67 2.97 -12.89
CA HIS A 62 2.91 2.39 -14.19
C HIS A 62 1.66 2.60 -15.07
N ALA A 63 1.53 3.78 -15.65
CA ALA A 63 0.35 4.18 -16.43
C ALA A 63 0.30 3.44 -17.77
N MET A 64 -0.14 2.19 -17.77
CA MET A 64 -0.24 1.32 -18.95
C MET A 64 -1.68 1.19 -19.47
N THR A 65 -2.60 2.02 -18.98
CA THR A 65 -4.02 2.00 -19.36
C THR A 65 -4.20 2.10 -20.88
N ASP A 66 -3.53 3.03 -21.53
CA ASP A 66 -3.64 3.25 -22.98
C ASP A 66 -3.18 2.03 -23.82
N ILE A 67 -2.30 1.20 -23.26
CA ILE A 67 -1.79 0.00 -23.91
C ILE A 67 -2.71 -1.20 -23.67
N TYR A 68 -3.18 -1.39 -22.44
CA TYR A 68 -3.93 -2.59 -22.08
C TYR A 68 -5.45 -2.45 -22.26
N LEU A 69 -6.02 -1.26 -22.10
CA LEU A 69 -7.47 -1.07 -22.23
C LEU A 69 -8.00 -1.48 -23.62
N PRO A 70 -7.36 -1.15 -24.77
CA PRO A 70 -7.81 -1.63 -26.07
C PRO A 70 -7.75 -3.15 -26.22
N GLN A 71 -6.81 -3.81 -25.53
CA GLN A 71 -6.69 -5.27 -25.53
C GLN A 71 -7.81 -5.90 -24.71
N ILE A 72 -8.08 -5.33 -23.52
CA ILE A 72 -9.16 -5.78 -22.64
C ILE A 72 -10.51 -5.64 -23.36
N LEU A 73 -10.79 -4.49 -23.97
CA LEU A 73 -12.05 -4.25 -24.69
C LEU A 73 -12.22 -5.14 -25.93
N ARG A 74 -11.14 -5.55 -26.57
CA ARG A 74 -11.20 -6.54 -27.65
C ARG A 74 -11.57 -7.93 -27.12
N ASP A 75 -11.04 -8.32 -25.94
CA ASP A 75 -11.26 -9.62 -25.35
C ASP A 75 -12.58 -9.68 -24.56
N PHE A 76 -13.01 -8.54 -24.01
CA PHE A 76 -14.21 -8.34 -23.20
C PHE A 76 -14.91 -7.03 -23.61
N PRO A 77 -15.71 -7.04 -24.69
CA PRO A 77 -16.36 -5.83 -25.19
C PRO A 77 -17.32 -5.17 -24.18
N GLU A 78 -17.83 -5.96 -23.22
CA GLU A 78 -18.72 -5.51 -22.12
C GLU A 78 -17.96 -4.92 -20.93
N PHE A 79 -16.62 -4.85 -20.95
CA PHE A 79 -15.83 -4.32 -19.84
C PHE A 79 -15.97 -2.81 -19.73
N GLU A 80 -16.55 -2.33 -18.65
CA GLU A 80 -16.71 -0.90 -18.37
C GLU A 80 -15.57 -0.39 -17.48
N TYR A 81 -14.55 0.18 -18.10
CA TYR A 81 -13.33 0.63 -17.42
C TYR A 81 -13.60 1.55 -16.22
N GLU A 82 -14.42 2.62 -16.42
CA GLU A 82 -14.70 3.58 -15.34
C GLU A 82 -15.50 2.94 -14.19
N ALA A 83 -16.38 1.98 -14.48
CA ALA A 83 -17.10 1.25 -13.44
C ALA A 83 -16.14 0.43 -12.58
N TYR A 84 -15.21 -0.32 -13.21
CA TYR A 84 -14.26 -1.13 -12.47
C TYR A 84 -13.17 -0.29 -11.77
N LYS A 85 -12.79 0.84 -12.32
CA LYS A 85 -11.93 1.82 -11.66
C LYS A 85 -12.57 2.33 -10.37
N ASN A 86 -13.84 2.74 -10.40
CA ASN A 86 -14.58 3.17 -9.22
C ASN A 86 -14.77 2.05 -8.19
N LYS A 87 -14.99 0.81 -8.65
CA LYS A 87 -15.07 -0.36 -7.79
C LYS A 87 -13.73 -0.67 -7.13
N ALA A 88 -12.61 -0.53 -7.84
CA ALA A 88 -11.26 -0.71 -7.29
C ALA A 88 -10.95 0.35 -6.21
N GLU A 89 -11.36 1.61 -6.43
CA GLU A 89 -11.29 2.65 -5.41
C GLU A 89 -12.08 2.28 -4.15
N SER A 90 -13.35 1.90 -4.34
CA SER A 90 -14.25 1.50 -3.25
C SER A 90 -13.69 0.30 -2.48
N LEU A 91 -13.12 -0.67 -3.20
CA LEU A 91 -12.46 -1.81 -2.60
C LEU A 91 -11.29 -1.39 -1.71
N LEU A 92 -10.40 -0.52 -2.19
CA LEU A 92 -9.24 -0.10 -1.40
C LEU A 92 -9.66 0.62 -0.12
N ARG A 93 -10.68 1.48 -0.19
CA ARG A 93 -11.25 2.15 0.99
C ARG A 93 -11.85 1.14 1.98
N SER A 94 -12.60 0.15 1.47
CA SER A 94 -13.19 -0.90 2.31
C SER A 94 -12.12 -1.82 2.90
N TYR A 95 -11.03 -2.07 2.20
CA TYR A 95 -9.87 -2.82 2.71
C TYR A 95 -9.23 -2.12 3.92
N PHE A 96 -8.96 -0.82 3.82
CA PHE A 96 -8.44 -0.05 4.96
C PHE A 96 -9.41 -0.08 6.14
N THR A 97 -10.70 0.10 5.88
CA THR A 97 -11.74 0.00 6.91
C THR A 97 -11.77 -1.39 7.55
N ALA A 98 -11.72 -2.46 6.75
CA ALA A 98 -11.75 -3.83 7.25
C ALA A 98 -10.57 -4.13 8.19
N VAL A 99 -9.36 -3.70 7.81
CA VAL A 99 -8.16 -3.88 8.63
C VAL A 99 -8.23 -3.05 9.92
N SER A 100 -8.63 -1.77 9.84
CA SER A 100 -8.69 -0.88 11.01
C SER A 100 -9.79 -1.28 12.00
N THR A 101 -10.95 -1.72 11.49
CA THR A 101 -12.07 -2.16 12.34
C THR A 101 -11.97 -3.63 12.73
N LYS A 102 -11.00 -4.36 12.19
CA LYS A 102 -10.82 -5.81 12.37
C LYS A 102 -12.05 -6.63 11.96
N LYS A 103 -12.73 -6.20 10.88
CA LYS A 103 -13.96 -6.83 10.38
C LYS A 103 -13.88 -7.08 8.88
N THR A 104 -13.73 -8.32 8.46
CA THR A 104 -13.76 -8.71 7.03
C THR A 104 -15.10 -8.39 6.36
N SER A 105 -16.19 -8.29 7.13
CA SER A 105 -17.50 -7.89 6.63
C SER A 105 -17.57 -6.44 6.11
N ALA A 106 -16.56 -5.62 6.39
CA ALA A 106 -16.45 -4.27 5.82
C ALA A 106 -15.97 -4.28 4.36
N LEU A 107 -15.46 -5.41 3.85
CA LEU A 107 -15.09 -5.54 2.44
C LEU A 107 -16.32 -5.53 1.54
N THR A 108 -16.18 -5.04 0.31
CA THR A 108 -17.23 -5.08 -0.70
C THR A 108 -17.60 -6.54 -1.07
N GLU A 109 -18.83 -6.77 -1.50
CA GLU A 109 -19.34 -8.10 -1.84
C GLU A 109 -18.63 -8.76 -3.04
N GLU A 110 -18.03 -7.97 -3.91
CA GLU A 110 -17.33 -8.42 -5.12
C GLU A 110 -15.95 -9.04 -4.85
N CYS A 111 -15.56 -9.17 -3.58
CA CYS A 111 -14.30 -9.78 -3.18
C CYS A 111 -14.37 -11.30 -3.24
N SER A 112 -13.32 -11.93 -3.76
CA SER A 112 -13.13 -13.38 -3.69
C SER A 112 -12.92 -13.84 -2.25
N LEU A 113 -13.14 -15.12 -2.00
CA LEU A 113 -12.83 -15.73 -0.70
C LEU A 113 -11.33 -15.64 -0.39
N THR A 114 -10.48 -15.78 -1.40
CA THR A 114 -9.02 -15.62 -1.25
C THR A 114 -8.67 -14.24 -0.66
N LEU A 115 -9.24 -13.17 -1.20
CA LEU A 115 -9.00 -11.83 -0.66
C LEU A 115 -9.54 -11.69 0.77
N LYS A 116 -10.74 -12.20 1.05
CA LYS A 116 -11.32 -12.19 2.40
C LYS A 116 -10.44 -12.94 3.40
N ASN A 117 -9.95 -14.12 3.02
CA ASN A 117 -9.06 -14.93 3.86
C ASN A 117 -7.71 -14.23 4.10
N ASN A 118 -7.15 -13.57 3.09
CA ASN A 118 -5.92 -12.79 3.23
C ASN A 118 -6.11 -11.63 4.23
N VAL A 119 -7.22 -10.91 4.14
CA VAL A 119 -7.54 -9.83 5.08
C VAL A 119 -7.78 -10.37 6.49
N GLN A 120 -8.46 -11.53 6.61
CA GLN A 120 -8.63 -12.21 7.90
C GLN A 120 -7.28 -12.57 8.52
N GLY A 121 -6.34 -13.10 7.74
CA GLY A 121 -4.98 -13.40 8.22
C GLY A 121 -4.23 -12.16 8.74
N ILE A 122 -4.41 -11.00 8.10
CA ILE A 122 -3.86 -9.73 8.60
C ILE A 122 -4.49 -9.36 9.94
N ILE A 123 -5.82 -9.47 10.05
CA ILE A 123 -6.57 -9.18 11.27
C ILE A 123 -6.14 -10.11 12.40
N ASP A 124 -6.01 -11.40 12.12
CA ASP A 124 -5.57 -12.40 13.11
C ASP A 124 -4.15 -12.11 13.61
N GLY A 125 -3.25 -11.68 12.72
CA GLY A 125 -1.91 -11.25 13.09
C GLY A 125 -1.89 -10.01 14.01
N LEU A 126 -2.77 -9.04 13.77
CA LEU A 126 -2.93 -7.87 14.64
C LEU A 126 -3.53 -8.26 16.00
N ASN A 127 -4.55 -9.14 15.99
CA ASN A 127 -5.17 -9.62 17.23
C ASN A 127 -4.19 -10.43 18.11
N ALA A 128 -3.35 -11.26 17.51
CA ALA A 128 -2.35 -12.05 18.23
C ALA A 128 -1.33 -11.18 18.97
N LYS A 129 -1.14 -9.93 18.53
CA LYS A 129 -0.25 -8.95 19.16
C LYS A 129 -0.97 -7.92 20.03
N ASN A 130 -2.29 -7.97 20.12
CA ASN A 130 -3.14 -6.92 20.70
C ASN A 130 -2.90 -5.54 20.05
N GLU A 131 -2.62 -5.52 18.78
CA GLU A 131 -2.35 -4.30 18.01
C GLU A 131 -3.56 -3.90 17.17
N THR A 132 -3.72 -2.60 16.90
CA THR A 132 -4.71 -2.06 15.97
C THR A 132 -4.02 -1.16 14.96
N LYS A 133 -4.26 -1.40 13.67
CA LYS A 133 -3.67 -0.63 12.58
C LYS A 133 -4.66 0.40 12.06
N PHE A 134 -4.21 1.64 11.91
CA PHE A 134 -4.99 2.77 11.45
C PHE A 134 -4.51 3.30 10.11
N PHE A 135 -5.47 3.77 9.31
CA PHE A 135 -5.26 4.47 8.05
C PHE A 135 -6.11 5.72 8.05
N ASP A 136 -5.51 6.86 8.41
CA ASP A 136 -6.23 8.12 8.58
C ASP A 136 -6.00 9.05 7.37
N SER A 137 -7.01 9.88 7.08
CA SER A 137 -6.96 10.89 6.02
C SER A 137 -6.55 10.32 4.66
N VAL A 138 -7.14 9.17 4.29
CA VAL A 138 -6.82 8.48 3.03
C VAL A 138 -7.25 9.31 1.83
N VAL A 139 -6.28 9.68 1.01
CA VAL A 139 -6.46 10.35 -0.28
C VAL A 139 -5.99 9.41 -1.39
N LEU A 140 -6.83 9.20 -2.39
CA LEU A 140 -6.46 8.48 -3.62
C LEU A 140 -6.13 9.54 -4.68
N HIS A 141 -4.93 9.44 -5.27
CA HIS A 141 -4.42 10.45 -6.20
C HIS A 141 -4.72 10.10 -7.65
N ASP A 142 -4.42 8.85 -8.04
CA ASP A 142 -4.63 8.34 -9.39
C ASP A 142 -4.82 6.82 -9.39
N ILE A 143 -5.50 6.31 -10.42
CA ILE A 143 -5.76 4.89 -10.63
C ILE A 143 -5.52 4.56 -12.09
N GLN A 144 -4.63 3.60 -12.38
CA GLN A 144 -4.26 3.18 -13.72
C GLN A 144 -4.25 1.65 -13.83
N ILE A 145 -4.46 1.13 -15.04
CA ILE A 145 -4.13 -0.26 -15.34
C ILE A 145 -2.62 -0.37 -15.48
N ALA A 146 -2.00 -1.21 -14.63
CA ALA A 146 -0.57 -1.47 -14.67
C ALA A 146 -0.23 -2.70 -15.51
N ARG A 147 -1.12 -3.69 -15.53
CA ARG A 147 -0.88 -4.94 -16.24
C ARG A 147 -2.18 -5.66 -16.59
N TYR A 148 -2.17 -6.33 -17.73
CA TYR A 148 -3.19 -7.29 -18.16
C TYR A 148 -2.52 -8.61 -18.51
N VAL A 149 -3.01 -9.72 -17.94
CA VAL A 149 -2.45 -11.06 -18.14
C VAL A 149 -3.59 -12.02 -18.47
N LYS A 150 -3.37 -12.81 -19.51
CA LYS A 150 -4.23 -13.98 -19.85
C LYS A 150 -3.41 -15.24 -19.60
N ASP A 151 -3.97 -16.14 -18.80
CA ASP A 151 -3.39 -17.44 -18.51
C ASP A 151 -4.47 -18.53 -18.66
N GLY A 152 -4.44 -19.22 -19.80
CA GLY A 152 -5.36 -20.27 -20.13
C GLY A 152 -6.83 -19.83 -20.04
N ALA A 153 -7.50 -20.23 -18.98
CA ALA A 153 -8.92 -19.98 -18.73
C ALA A 153 -9.20 -18.72 -17.91
N THR A 154 -8.17 -17.98 -17.52
CA THR A 154 -8.30 -16.81 -16.68
C THR A 154 -7.77 -15.55 -17.36
N ALA A 155 -8.36 -14.41 -17.06
CA ALA A 155 -7.82 -13.11 -17.40
C ALA A 155 -7.72 -12.27 -16.12
N THR A 156 -6.59 -11.60 -15.91
CA THR A 156 -6.36 -10.76 -14.73
C THR A 156 -5.95 -9.37 -15.15
N ILE A 157 -6.67 -8.37 -14.64
CA ILE A 157 -6.33 -6.96 -14.76
C ILE A 157 -5.78 -6.51 -13.40
N PHE A 158 -4.61 -5.88 -13.43
CA PHE A 158 -4.01 -5.28 -12.25
C PHE A 158 -4.14 -3.77 -12.34
N PHE A 159 -4.90 -3.20 -11.40
CA PHE A 159 -4.95 -1.76 -11.17
C PHE A 159 -3.87 -1.37 -10.19
N GLU A 160 -3.22 -0.24 -10.41
CA GLU A 160 -2.41 0.45 -9.43
C GLU A 160 -3.10 1.72 -8.98
N ILE A 161 -3.08 1.96 -7.67
CA ILE A 161 -3.68 3.13 -7.04
C ILE A 161 -2.60 3.84 -6.23
N SER A 162 -2.29 5.10 -6.59
CA SER A 162 -1.43 5.97 -5.81
C SER A 162 -2.22 6.58 -4.66
N THR A 163 -1.73 6.45 -3.43
CA THR A 163 -2.43 6.88 -2.22
C THR A 163 -1.52 7.61 -1.25
N GLY A 164 -2.10 8.57 -0.51
CA GLY A 164 -1.48 9.20 0.64
C GLY A 164 -2.36 9.06 1.88
N PHE A 165 -1.78 8.72 3.03
CA PHE A 165 -2.49 8.54 4.29
C PHE A 165 -1.53 8.58 5.48
N TYR A 166 -2.05 8.80 6.70
CA TYR A 166 -1.30 8.54 7.93
C TYR A 166 -1.50 7.07 8.30
N ASN A 167 -0.38 6.36 8.49
CA ASN A 167 -0.40 4.93 8.81
C ASN A 167 0.35 4.70 10.10
N TYR A 168 -0.34 4.16 11.09
CA TYR A 168 0.26 3.80 12.37
C TYR A 168 -0.44 2.60 12.99
N THR A 169 0.28 1.92 13.87
CA THR A 169 -0.24 0.78 14.64
C THR A 169 -0.08 1.09 16.12
N GLU A 170 -1.14 0.89 16.89
CA GLU A 170 -1.16 1.08 18.34
C GLU A 170 -1.24 -0.26 19.06
N ASP A 171 -0.60 -0.32 20.23
CA ASP A 171 -0.79 -1.39 21.21
C ASP A 171 -2.10 -1.23 21.98
N GLU A 172 -2.38 -2.15 22.92
CA GLU A 172 -3.57 -2.11 23.79
C GLU A 172 -3.62 -0.88 24.73
N ASN A 173 -2.49 -0.21 24.96
CA ASN A 173 -2.37 0.98 25.81
C ASN A 173 -2.48 2.28 25.01
N GLY A 174 -2.63 2.20 23.66
CA GLY A 174 -2.69 3.34 22.78
C GLY A 174 -1.32 3.93 22.41
N ASN A 175 -0.21 3.22 22.71
CA ASN A 175 1.11 3.65 22.27
C ASN A 175 1.34 3.26 20.81
N VAL A 176 1.91 4.16 20.03
CA VAL A 176 2.30 3.88 18.65
C VAL A 176 3.52 2.96 18.64
N VAL A 177 3.33 1.73 18.16
CA VAL A 177 4.40 0.72 18.02
C VAL A 177 5.01 0.68 16.62
N SER A 178 4.32 1.23 15.62
CA SER A 178 4.82 1.31 14.24
C SER A 178 4.12 2.42 13.46
N GLY A 179 4.84 3.03 12.52
CA GLY A 179 4.32 4.14 11.69
C GLY A 179 4.33 5.48 12.41
N SER A 180 3.55 6.45 11.89
CA SER A 180 3.48 7.81 12.44
C SER A 180 2.07 8.39 12.30
N LYS A 181 1.62 9.15 13.31
CA LYS A 181 0.39 9.96 13.27
C LYS A 181 0.62 11.32 12.62
N GLU A 182 1.87 11.76 12.53
CA GLU A 182 2.25 13.11 12.08
C GLU A 182 2.85 13.11 10.68
N GLU A 183 3.44 11.99 10.27
CA GLU A 183 4.07 11.85 8.96
C GLU A 183 3.15 11.07 8.00
N LYS A 184 2.82 11.71 6.89
CA LYS A 184 2.04 11.08 5.83
C LYS A 184 2.89 10.06 5.08
N LYS A 185 2.30 8.93 4.77
CA LYS A 185 2.90 7.89 3.93
C LYS A 185 2.29 7.95 2.53
N GLN A 186 3.14 7.98 1.50
CA GLN A 186 2.74 7.73 0.14
C GLN A 186 2.95 6.25 -0.20
N ALA A 187 1.98 5.62 -0.83
CA ALA A 187 2.04 4.21 -1.20
C ALA A 187 1.31 3.94 -2.51
N ILE A 188 1.73 2.90 -3.21
CA ILE A 188 1.00 2.35 -4.35
C ILE A 188 0.40 1.02 -3.92
N TYR A 189 -0.89 0.87 -4.12
CA TYR A 189 -1.59 -0.40 -3.95
C TYR A 189 -1.89 -1.02 -5.30
N GLN A 190 -1.60 -2.30 -5.44
CA GLN A 190 -1.99 -3.10 -6.59
C GLN A 190 -3.22 -3.93 -6.24
N ILE A 191 -4.22 -3.86 -7.12
CA ILE A 191 -5.49 -4.58 -6.98
C ILE A 191 -5.65 -5.51 -8.17
N GLY A 192 -5.82 -6.79 -7.90
CA GLY A 192 -6.08 -7.81 -8.92
C GLY A 192 -7.57 -8.04 -9.13
N LEU A 193 -8.02 -7.87 -10.37
CA LEU A 193 -9.37 -8.16 -10.82
C LEU A 193 -9.30 -9.36 -11.77
N VAL A 194 -9.94 -10.47 -11.43
CA VAL A 194 -9.86 -11.74 -12.14
C VAL A 194 -11.18 -12.08 -12.79
N TYR A 195 -11.11 -12.54 -14.03
CA TYR A 195 -12.20 -13.15 -14.79
C TYR A 195 -11.86 -14.59 -15.12
N VAL A 196 -12.78 -15.53 -14.90
CA VAL A 196 -12.64 -16.94 -15.26
C VAL A 196 -13.43 -17.21 -16.54
N GLN A 197 -12.74 -17.54 -17.62
CA GLN A 197 -13.35 -17.80 -18.94
C GLN A 197 -13.84 -19.25 -19.11
N ASP A 198 -13.06 -20.20 -18.60
CA ASP A 198 -13.30 -21.65 -18.79
C ASP A 198 -13.01 -22.38 -17.48
N ILE A 199 -14.08 -22.84 -16.88
CA ILE A 199 -14.08 -23.46 -15.56
C ILE A 199 -13.43 -24.83 -15.59
N ASP A 200 -13.64 -25.57 -16.68
CA ASP A 200 -13.14 -26.93 -16.81
C ASP A 200 -11.60 -26.97 -16.90
N LYS A 201 -10.97 -25.86 -17.33
CA LYS A 201 -9.52 -25.73 -17.41
C LYS A 201 -8.85 -25.18 -16.15
N VAL A 202 -9.62 -24.62 -15.22
CA VAL A 202 -9.06 -24.03 -13.98
C VAL A 202 -8.70 -25.11 -12.94
N GLY A 203 -9.22 -26.33 -13.07
CA GLY A 203 -8.87 -27.47 -12.20
C GLY A 203 -9.04 -27.20 -10.72
N ASN A 204 -8.19 -27.81 -9.89
CA ASN A 204 -8.24 -27.69 -8.42
C ASN A 204 -7.86 -26.30 -7.86
N HIS A 205 -7.50 -25.33 -8.71
CA HIS A 205 -7.23 -23.94 -8.29
C HIS A 205 -8.51 -23.13 -7.99
N LEU A 206 -9.68 -23.70 -8.21
CA LEU A 206 -10.99 -23.08 -7.96
C LEU A 206 -11.28 -22.80 -6.49
N GLU A 207 -10.62 -23.49 -5.56
CA GLU A 207 -10.72 -23.20 -4.12
C GLU A 207 -10.31 -21.75 -3.80
N GLY A 208 -9.44 -21.16 -4.62
CA GLY A 208 -9.03 -19.75 -4.50
C GLY A 208 -10.06 -18.72 -4.99
N LEU A 209 -11.09 -19.11 -5.74
CA LEU A 209 -12.09 -18.19 -6.29
C LEU A 209 -13.29 -17.96 -5.37
N GLY A 210 -13.40 -18.76 -4.29
CA GLY A 210 -14.32 -18.52 -3.19
C GLY A 210 -15.80 -18.53 -3.53
N ILE A 211 -16.21 -19.45 -4.41
CA ILE A 211 -17.62 -19.65 -4.70
C ILE A 211 -18.21 -20.58 -3.67
N ASN A 212 -19.06 -20.04 -2.80
CA ASN A 212 -19.75 -20.81 -1.78
C ASN A 212 -21.24 -20.97 -2.11
N CYS A 213 -21.82 -22.08 -1.66
CA CYS A 213 -23.25 -22.29 -1.76
C CYS A 213 -24.00 -21.17 -1.00
N PRO A 214 -24.98 -20.49 -1.64
CA PRO A 214 -25.71 -19.39 -1.01
C PRO A 214 -26.59 -19.86 0.17
N ASN A 215 -26.89 -21.16 0.24
CA ASN A 215 -27.73 -21.72 1.29
C ASN A 215 -26.94 -22.24 2.49
N CYS A 216 -25.83 -22.98 2.28
CA CYS A 216 -25.11 -23.64 3.39
C CYS A 216 -23.67 -23.12 3.58
N GLY A 217 -23.20 -22.19 2.73
CA GLY A 217 -21.85 -21.64 2.82
C GLY A 217 -20.73 -22.60 2.42
N ALA A 218 -21.03 -23.85 2.06
CA ALA A 218 -20.02 -24.83 1.67
C ALA A 218 -19.35 -24.44 0.33
N PRO A 219 -18.04 -24.69 0.17
CA PRO A 219 -17.35 -24.40 -1.08
C PRO A 219 -17.89 -25.25 -2.22
N ILE A 220 -18.17 -24.60 -3.36
CA ILE A 220 -18.61 -25.28 -4.57
C ILE A 220 -17.38 -25.74 -5.32
N LYS A 221 -17.10 -27.04 -5.25
CA LYS A 221 -15.91 -27.64 -5.89
C LYS A 221 -16.06 -27.79 -7.40
N ASN A 222 -17.29 -28.01 -7.87
CA ASN A 222 -17.64 -28.21 -9.28
C ASN A 222 -18.54 -27.06 -9.75
N LEU A 223 -18.00 -26.13 -10.51
CA LEU A 223 -18.70 -24.96 -11.01
C LEU A 223 -19.77 -25.23 -12.08
N GLY A 224 -19.87 -26.44 -12.57
CA GLY A 224 -20.94 -26.92 -13.45
C GLY A 224 -22.05 -27.66 -12.72
N SER A 225 -21.97 -27.85 -11.40
CA SER A 225 -22.97 -28.55 -10.61
C SER A 225 -24.28 -27.78 -10.55
N LYS A 226 -25.38 -28.36 -10.96
CA LYS A 226 -26.71 -27.75 -10.82
C LYS A 226 -27.23 -27.78 -9.37
N PHE A 227 -26.58 -28.52 -8.49
CA PHE A 227 -26.96 -28.71 -7.10
C PHE A 227 -25.71 -28.71 -6.20
N CYS A 228 -25.83 -28.13 -5.01
CA CYS A 228 -24.78 -28.17 -3.99
C CYS A 228 -24.56 -29.62 -3.52
N GLU A 229 -23.34 -30.12 -3.54
CA GLU A 229 -22.99 -31.48 -3.09
C GLU A 229 -23.24 -31.70 -1.59
N TYR A 230 -23.32 -30.63 -0.79
CA TYR A 230 -23.45 -30.68 0.67
C TYR A 230 -24.91 -30.57 1.13
N CYS A 231 -25.72 -29.71 0.51
CA CYS A 231 -27.08 -29.44 1.00
C CYS A 231 -28.18 -29.71 -0.05
N GLY A 232 -27.80 -30.11 -1.27
CA GLY A 232 -28.75 -30.40 -2.34
C GLY A 232 -29.50 -29.20 -2.92
N THR A 233 -29.22 -27.98 -2.43
CA THR A 233 -29.88 -26.75 -2.93
C THR A 233 -29.51 -26.54 -4.39
N SER A 234 -30.49 -26.23 -5.24
CA SER A 234 -30.27 -25.85 -6.63
C SER A 234 -29.36 -24.62 -6.67
N ILE A 235 -28.23 -24.74 -7.31
CA ILE A 235 -27.33 -23.65 -7.63
C ILE A 235 -27.84 -23.11 -8.96
N SER A 236 -28.75 -22.12 -8.92
CA SER A 236 -29.06 -21.33 -10.10
C SER A 236 -27.73 -20.78 -10.62
N GLU A 237 -27.50 -20.89 -11.94
CA GLU A 237 -26.23 -20.52 -12.59
C GLU A 237 -25.56 -19.34 -11.87
N ILE A 238 -24.64 -19.66 -10.96
CA ILE A 238 -23.78 -18.66 -10.38
C ILE A 238 -23.09 -18.07 -11.59
N ASN A 239 -23.18 -16.77 -11.78
CA ASN A 239 -22.55 -16.09 -12.91
C ASN A 239 -21.04 -16.18 -12.73
N ILE A 240 -20.49 -17.31 -13.11
CA ILE A 240 -19.11 -17.75 -12.91
C ILE A 240 -18.17 -16.90 -13.79
N ARG A 241 -18.75 -16.31 -14.84
CA ARG A 241 -18.08 -15.39 -15.76
C ARG A 241 -18.08 -13.94 -15.27
N ALA A 242 -18.13 -13.71 -13.98
CA ALA A 242 -18.06 -12.38 -13.42
C ALA A 242 -16.63 -12.00 -13.03
N TRP A 243 -16.28 -10.76 -13.24
CA TRP A 243 -15.08 -10.17 -12.69
C TRP A 243 -15.15 -10.11 -11.17
N ARG A 244 -14.06 -10.56 -10.49
CA ARG A 244 -13.96 -10.53 -9.03
C ARG A 244 -12.61 -10.01 -8.59
N PHE A 245 -12.60 -9.18 -7.58
CA PHE A 245 -11.36 -8.74 -6.94
C PHE A 245 -10.79 -9.87 -6.08
N ASN A 246 -9.54 -10.26 -6.34
CA ASN A 246 -8.92 -11.38 -5.64
C ASN A 246 -7.68 -11.01 -4.84
N SER A 247 -7.11 -9.83 -5.04
CA SER A 247 -5.93 -9.38 -4.31
C SER A 247 -5.90 -7.88 -4.11
N VAL A 248 -5.38 -7.48 -2.95
CA VAL A 248 -4.97 -6.11 -2.61
C VAL A 248 -3.61 -6.23 -1.94
N SER A 249 -2.61 -5.55 -2.46
CA SER A 249 -1.26 -5.54 -1.90
C SER A 249 -0.59 -4.19 -2.07
N GLU A 250 0.14 -3.75 -1.06
CA GLU A 250 1.05 -2.61 -1.19
C GLU A 250 2.25 -3.03 -2.04
N THR A 251 2.62 -2.22 -3.03
CA THR A 251 3.78 -2.47 -3.88
C THR A 251 5.01 -1.77 -3.31
N ASN A 252 6.11 -2.50 -3.19
CA ASN A 252 7.38 -1.98 -2.72
C ASN A 252 8.25 -1.54 -3.90
N TYR A 253 7.75 -0.63 -4.74
CA TYR A 253 8.62 -0.01 -5.75
C TYR A 253 9.58 0.94 -5.04
N ARG A 254 10.85 0.56 -4.96
CA ARG A 254 11.91 1.50 -4.61
C ARG A 254 12.01 2.51 -5.75
N GLN A 255 11.41 3.68 -5.59
CA GLN A 255 11.78 4.82 -6.42
C GLN A 255 13.26 5.07 -6.15
N ARG A 256 14.09 4.92 -7.19
CA ARG A 256 15.49 5.36 -7.10
C ARG A 256 15.45 6.88 -6.97
N PRO A 257 16.07 7.48 -5.97
CA PRO A 257 16.28 8.93 -6.00
C PRO A 257 17.10 9.25 -7.24
N TYR A 258 16.61 10.18 -8.02
CA TYR A 258 17.34 10.74 -9.17
C TYR A 258 18.56 11.50 -8.68
#